data_8d64c9e3c0bc109475d3fd7486b947b6
#
_entry.id   8d64c9e3c0bc109475d3fd7486b947b6
#
_cell.length_a   1.000
_cell.length_b   1.000
_cell.length_c   1.000
_cell.angle_alpha   90.00
_cell.angle_beta   90.00
_cell.angle_gamma   90.00
#
_symmetry.space_group_name_H-M   'P 1'
#
loop_
_entity.id
_entity.type
_entity.pdbx_description
1 polymer ?
#
loop_
_entity_poly.entity_id
_entity_poly.type
_entity_poly.pdbx_seq_one_letter_code
_entity_poly.pdbx_strand_id
1 'polypeptide(L)'
;MSTFVLMELCKQSGVKNVIYQLLAPNITINLDEVEENRSYAVVIDKGIRYCLTGNPGIYDEEAPYVLLTDRTPTKQKLIDNDIRQRKWIKHPNQIEASPDGVINSWENRFHFKLEENEENPGLRKPQLGALHALLSHMLAPTEAATVVLPTGTGKTETMLSALVAGRCNRVLVTVPTNALRGQLFNKFKTLGVLKTPKFEIVDKEALYPIVGMITSAFEGADQLKNFIEQCNVVITTMQIIDSAPEEQQNVFVSSFSNVFVDEAHHIVATSWRKFSDRFPRHQLVQFTATPFRNDGQRLDGKIIFNYPL
;
A
#
# COMPACT_ATOMS: atom_id res chain seq x y z
N MET A 1 25.98 4.06 -19.89
CA MET A 1 25.35 5.15 -19.10
C MET A 1 25.34 4.69 -17.64
N SER A 2 25.98 5.44 -16.76
CA SER A 2 25.96 5.15 -15.33
C SER A 2 24.72 5.82 -14.73
N THR A 3 23.99 5.09 -13.88
CA THR A 3 22.79 5.61 -13.22
C THR A 3 22.92 5.51 -11.71
N PHE A 4 22.20 6.37 -10.99
CA PHE A 4 22.10 6.32 -9.54
C PHE A 4 20.62 6.38 -9.12
N VAL A 5 20.27 5.63 -8.09
CA VAL A 5 18.88 5.56 -7.61
C VAL A 5 18.77 6.39 -6.34
N LEU A 6 18.01 7.49 -6.41
CA LEU A 6 17.65 8.28 -5.26
C LEU A 6 16.54 7.58 -4.46
N MET A 7 16.63 7.65 -3.14
CA MET A 7 15.68 7.01 -2.23
C MET A 7 14.25 7.55 -2.39
N GLU A 8 13.29 6.72 -2.04
CA GLU A 8 11.89 7.15 -1.95
C GLU A 8 11.72 8.28 -0.91
N LEU A 9 10.76 9.16 -1.14
CA LEU A 9 10.30 10.09 -0.13
C LEU A 9 9.13 9.46 0.61
N CYS A 10 9.26 9.24 1.91
CA CYS A 10 8.20 8.66 2.73
C CYS A 10 8.12 9.30 4.10
N LYS A 11 6.96 9.16 4.72
CA LYS A 11 6.73 9.45 6.14
C LYS A 11 6.48 8.13 6.86
N GLN A 12 7.23 7.90 7.93
CA GLN A 12 7.06 6.71 8.77
C GLN A 12 7.06 7.11 10.23
N SER A 13 6.15 6.51 11.00
CA SER A 13 6.09 6.64 12.46
C SER A 13 5.87 5.27 13.11
N GLY A 14 6.26 5.18 14.40
CA GLY A 14 6.16 3.94 15.16
C GLY A 14 7.32 2.95 14.90
N VAL A 15 7.50 2.01 15.82
CA VAL A 15 8.57 0.99 15.76
C VAL A 15 7.99 -0.41 15.62
N LYS A 16 7.08 -0.79 16.52
CA LYS A 16 6.37 -2.08 16.48
C LYS A 16 5.14 -1.97 15.59
N ASN A 17 4.25 -1.04 15.94
CA ASN A 17 3.11 -0.70 15.09
C ASN A 17 3.53 0.50 14.24
N VAL A 18 3.46 0.36 12.93
CA VAL A 18 4.06 1.30 11.98
C VAL A 18 2.98 1.94 11.13
N ILE A 19 3.01 3.25 11.01
CA ILE A 19 2.26 3.99 9.97
C ILE A 19 3.26 4.46 8.93
N TYR A 20 2.93 4.23 7.67
CA TYR A 20 3.77 4.56 6.52
C TYR A 20 2.96 5.22 5.42
N GLN A 21 3.49 6.30 4.87
CA GLN A 21 2.98 6.92 3.65
C GLN A 21 4.12 7.13 2.66
N LEU A 22 3.98 6.59 1.47
CA LEU A 22 4.85 6.92 0.35
C LEU A 22 4.38 8.25 -0.24
N LEU A 23 5.29 9.23 -0.34
CA LEU A 23 5.02 10.54 -0.94
C LEU A 23 5.55 10.60 -2.38
N ALA A 24 6.72 10.01 -2.61
CA ALA A 24 7.28 9.84 -3.95
C ALA A 24 8.12 8.56 -4.03
N PRO A 25 8.05 7.80 -5.14
CA PRO A 25 8.88 6.62 -5.35
C PRO A 25 10.35 6.99 -5.58
N ASN A 26 11.21 5.99 -5.61
CA ASN A 26 12.61 6.14 -5.98
C ASN A 26 12.74 6.81 -7.37
N ILE A 27 13.76 7.67 -7.52
CA ILE A 27 14.08 8.33 -8.77
C ILE A 27 15.41 7.78 -9.30
N THR A 28 15.42 7.23 -10.52
CA THR A 28 16.66 6.85 -11.19
C THR A 28 17.12 8.02 -12.03
N ILE A 29 18.36 8.50 -11.79
CA ILE A 29 18.99 9.60 -12.51
C ILE A 29 20.22 9.13 -13.26
N ASN A 30 20.50 9.75 -14.43
CA ASN A 30 21.71 9.51 -15.19
C ASN A 30 22.85 10.36 -14.65
N LEU A 31 24.07 9.79 -14.59
CA LEU A 31 25.25 10.46 -14.09
C LEU A 31 26.14 11.03 -15.23
N ASP A 32 25.56 11.31 -16.40
CA ASP A 32 26.32 11.82 -17.54
C ASP A 32 26.81 13.25 -17.26
N GLU A 33 25.96 14.09 -16.67
CA GLU A 33 26.27 15.47 -16.29
C GLU A 33 26.24 15.63 -14.77
N VAL A 34 27.43 15.86 -14.17
CA VAL A 34 27.61 16.03 -12.73
C VAL A 34 28.52 17.21 -12.46
N GLU A 35 28.01 18.20 -11.77
CA GLU A 35 28.75 19.36 -11.25
C GLU A 35 29.19 19.07 -9.81
N GLU A 36 30.47 19.20 -9.50
CA GLU A 36 31.00 18.93 -8.16
C GLU A 36 31.61 20.18 -7.54
N ASN A 37 31.43 20.31 -6.25
CA ASN A 37 32.20 21.25 -5.44
C ASN A 37 32.66 20.59 -4.12
N ARG A 38 33.25 21.37 -3.20
CA ARG A 38 33.79 20.85 -1.94
C ARG A 38 32.72 20.36 -0.98
N SER A 39 31.45 20.72 -1.17
CA SER A 39 30.39 20.52 -0.19
C SER A 39 29.26 19.64 -0.71
N TYR A 40 28.97 19.66 -2.02
CA TYR A 40 27.88 18.91 -2.64
C TYR A 40 28.19 18.57 -4.11
N ALA A 41 27.41 17.65 -4.68
CA ALA A 41 27.36 17.39 -6.10
C ALA A 41 25.94 17.64 -6.64
N VAL A 42 25.84 18.20 -7.84
CA VAL A 42 24.58 18.38 -8.57
C VAL A 42 24.59 17.51 -9.80
N VAL A 43 23.62 16.61 -9.88
CA VAL A 43 23.38 15.79 -11.09
C VAL A 43 22.30 16.48 -11.90
N ILE A 44 22.54 16.68 -13.18
CA ILE A 44 21.57 17.24 -14.11
C ILE A 44 21.07 16.11 -15.01
N ASP A 45 19.81 15.75 -14.86
CA ASP A 45 19.17 14.72 -15.70
C ASP A 45 17.88 15.29 -16.29
N LYS A 46 17.76 15.28 -17.62
CA LYS A 46 16.61 15.82 -18.37
C LYS A 46 16.25 17.25 -17.97
N GLY A 47 17.27 18.08 -17.69
CA GLY A 47 17.09 19.48 -17.30
C GLY A 47 16.66 19.69 -15.84
N ILE A 48 16.57 18.63 -15.04
CA ILE A 48 16.24 18.70 -13.61
C ILE A 48 17.54 18.59 -12.81
N ARG A 49 17.68 19.48 -11.80
CA ARG A 49 18.83 19.51 -10.89
C ARG A 49 18.55 18.71 -9.63
N TYR A 50 19.41 17.74 -9.35
CA TYR A 50 19.37 16.89 -8.15
C TYR A 50 20.62 17.16 -7.35
N CYS A 51 20.50 17.85 -6.22
CA CYS A 51 21.63 18.15 -5.34
C CYS A 51 21.76 17.05 -4.27
N LEU A 52 22.95 16.49 -4.15
CA LEU A 52 23.31 15.56 -3.08
C LEU A 52 24.39 16.24 -2.21
N THR A 53 24.19 16.25 -0.90
CA THR A 53 25.07 16.96 0.05
C THR A 53 25.35 16.17 1.30
N GLY A 54 26.58 16.24 1.80
CA GLY A 54 26.97 15.71 3.10
C GLY A 54 26.65 16.67 4.28
N ASN A 55 26.28 17.92 4.00
CA ASN A 55 26.00 18.95 4.99
C ASN A 55 24.59 19.53 4.81
N PRO A 56 23.68 19.41 5.79
CA PRO A 56 22.29 19.87 5.65
C PRO A 56 22.13 21.38 5.49
N GLY A 57 23.15 22.18 5.81
CA GLY A 57 23.14 23.63 5.67
C GLY A 57 23.82 24.17 4.41
N ILE A 58 24.41 23.30 3.56
CA ILE A 58 25.16 23.71 2.36
C ILE A 58 24.74 22.85 1.18
N TYR A 59 23.96 23.42 0.26
CA TYR A 59 23.47 22.76 -0.95
C TYR A 59 23.17 23.79 -2.05
N ASP A 60 22.91 23.32 -3.26
CA ASP A 60 22.43 24.16 -4.35
C ASP A 60 20.99 24.61 -4.10
N GLU A 61 20.79 25.92 -3.89
CA GLU A 61 19.47 26.49 -3.59
C GLU A 61 18.51 26.43 -4.78
N GLU A 62 19.05 26.40 -6.00
CA GLU A 62 18.27 26.29 -7.25
C GLU A 62 17.76 24.87 -7.50
N ALA A 63 18.36 23.87 -6.85
CA ALA A 63 17.92 22.50 -7.00
C ALA A 63 16.57 22.26 -6.28
N PRO A 64 15.53 21.80 -7.03
CA PRO A 64 14.25 21.42 -6.42
C PRO A 64 14.35 20.12 -5.60
N TYR A 65 15.35 19.30 -5.87
CA TYR A 65 15.63 18.05 -5.17
C TYR A 65 16.94 18.16 -4.42
N VAL A 66 16.90 18.08 -3.08
CA VAL A 66 18.09 18.11 -2.24
C VAL A 66 18.08 16.92 -1.28
N LEU A 67 19.06 16.02 -1.43
CA LEU A 67 19.20 14.81 -0.65
C LEU A 67 20.43 14.86 0.25
N LEU A 68 20.23 14.65 1.55
CA LEU A 68 21.31 14.52 2.51
C LEU A 68 21.92 13.11 2.41
N THR A 69 23.25 13.06 2.36
CA THR A 69 24.06 11.85 2.33
C THR A 69 24.95 11.76 3.56
N ASP A 70 25.59 10.62 3.80
CA ASP A 70 26.48 10.41 4.95
C ASP A 70 27.82 11.19 4.84
N ARG A 71 28.24 11.50 3.61
CA ARG A 71 29.46 12.23 3.28
C ARG A 71 29.26 13.06 2.00
N THR A 72 30.19 13.97 1.71
CA THR A 72 30.16 14.73 0.45
C THR A 72 30.24 13.79 -0.75
N PRO A 73 29.25 13.81 -1.65
CA PRO A 73 29.24 12.98 -2.85
C PRO A 73 30.20 13.50 -3.91
N THR A 74 30.73 12.58 -4.72
CA THR A 74 31.44 12.86 -5.96
C THR A 74 30.88 11.95 -7.05
N LYS A 75 31.10 12.30 -8.32
CA LYS A 75 30.64 11.47 -9.47
C LYS A 75 31.12 10.03 -9.32
N GLN A 76 32.39 9.83 -8.95
CA GLN A 76 32.95 8.50 -8.79
C GLN A 76 32.25 7.70 -7.68
N LYS A 77 32.00 8.32 -6.52
CA LYS A 77 31.29 7.65 -5.42
C LYS A 77 29.84 7.32 -5.76
N LEU A 78 29.17 8.14 -6.58
CA LEU A 78 27.82 7.85 -7.09
C LEU A 78 27.85 6.66 -8.07
N ILE A 79 28.84 6.61 -8.98
CA ILE A 79 29.05 5.48 -9.90
C ILE A 79 29.30 4.19 -9.13
N ASP A 80 30.16 4.25 -8.10
CA ASP A 80 30.54 3.10 -7.28
C ASP A 80 29.46 2.72 -6.25
N ASN A 81 28.36 3.49 -6.17
CA ASN A 81 27.30 3.39 -5.16
C ASN A 81 27.87 3.41 -3.71
N ASP A 82 28.94 4.17 -3.48
CA ASP A 82 29.65 4.33 -2.19
C ASP A 82 29.15 5.58 -1.42
N ILE A 83 27.84 5.78 -1.42
CA ILE A 83 27.16 6.88 -0.71
C ILE A 83 25.92 6.33 -0.04
N ARG A 84 25.83 6.56 1.28
CA ARG A 84 24.61 6.25 2.03
C ARG A 84 23.70 7.47 2.04
N GLN A 85 22.52 7.31 1.47
CA GLN A 85 21.44 8.31 1.50
C GLN A 85 20.79 8.32 2.89
N ARG A 86 20.44 9.51 3.38
CA ARG A 86 19.87 9.70 4.74
C ARG A 86 18.45 10.18 4.72
N LYS A 87 18.21 11.37 4.16
CA LYS A 87 16.86 11.98 4.10
C LYS A 87 16.83 13.08 3.05
N TRP A 88 15.64 13.35 2.56
CA TRP A 88 15.38 14.52 1.73
C TRP A 88 15.40 15.81 2.58
N ILE A 89 16.08 16.86 2.08
CA ILE A 89 16.03 18.23 2.60
C ILE A 89 14.98 19.01 1.84
N LYS A 90 14.97 18.88 0.50
CA LYS A 90 13.94 19.44 -0.40
C LYS A 90 13.45 18.33 -1.34
N HIS A 91 12.16 18.29 -1.57
CA HIS A 91 11.54 17.43 -2.58
C HIS A 91 10.21 18.06 -3.02
N PRO A 92 9.90 18.22 -4.33
CA PRO A 92 8.67 18.86 -4.80
C PRO A 92 7.38 18.20 -4.30
N ASN A 93 7.41 16.88 -4.12
CA ASN A 93 6.24 16.10 -3.68
C ASN A 93 6.13 15.98 -2.14
N GLN A 94 6.76 16.87 -1.38
CA GLN A 94 6.68 16.87 0.08
C GLN A 94 5.31 17.41 0.58
N ILE A 95 4.23 16.84 0.06
CA ILE A 95 2.85 17.20 0.39
C ILE A 95 2.31 16.15 1.34
N GLU A 96 2.06 16.56 2.59
CA GLU A 96 1.33 15.73 3.55
C GLU A 96 -0.17 15.79 3.24
N ALA A 97 -0.80 14.63 3.17
CA ALA A 97 -2.24 14.53 3.02
C ALA A 97 -2.85 13.77 4.19
N SER A 98 -4.04 14.18 4.62
CA SER A 98 -4.87 13.40 5.53
C SER A 98 -5.41 12.15 4.83
N PRO A 99 -5.90 11.14 5.57
CA PRO A 99 -6.58 10.00 4.96
C PRO A 99 -7.70 10.39 4.00
N ASP A 100 -8.50 11.39 4.33
CA ASP A 100 -9.57 11.91 3.46
C ASP A 100 -8.98 12.59 2.20
N GLY A 101 -7.88 13.34 2.35
CA GLY A 101 -7.16 13.93 1.22
C GLY A 101 -6.64 12.89 0.24
N VAL A 102 -6.16 11.76 0.75
CA VAL A 102 -5.76 10.61 -0.08
C VAL A 102 -6.95 10.05 -0.86
N ILE A 103 -8.08 9.77 -0.20
CA ILE A 103 -9.28 9.21 -0.85
C ILE A 103 -9.81 10.18 -1.91
N ASN A 104 -9.85 11.48 -1.62
CA ASN A 104 -10.28 12.50 -2.56
C ASN A 104 -9.35 12.58 -3.79
N SER A 105 -8.06 12.31 -3.61
CA SER A 105 -7.11 12.26 -4.73
C SER A 105 -7.37 11.11 -5.71
N TRP A 106 -8.13 10.09 -5.33
CA TRP A 106 -8.47 8.95 -6.18
C TRP A 106 -9.66 9.20 -7.11
N GLU A 107 -10.38 10.30 -6.92
CA GLU A 107 -11.55 10.62 -7.73
C GLU A 107 -11.19 10.77 -9.21
N ASN A 108 -11.86 9.97 -10.05
CA ASN A 108 -11.62 9.91 -11.51
C ASN A 108 -10.18 9.55 -11.93
N ARG A 109 -9.43 8.89 -11.03
CA ARG A 109 -8.01 8.55 -11.23
C ARG A 109 -7.74 7.05 -11.36
N PHE A 110 -8.78 6.23 -11.47
CA PHE A 110 -8.67 4.79 -11.68
C PHE A 110 -9.16 4.42 -13.08
N HIS A 111 -8.33 3.72 -13.84
CA HIS A 111 -8.64 3.29 -15.21
C HIS A 111 -8.94 1.79 -15.25
N PHE A 112 -10.12 1.44 -15.72
CA PHE A 112 -10.55 0.04 -15.92
C PHE A 112 -9.88 -0.55 -17.18
N LYS A 113 -8.55 -0.55 -17.18
CA LYS A 113 -7.73 -0.98 -18.30
C LYS A 113 -7.56 -2.50 -18.26
N LEU A 114 -8.04 -3.20 -19.29
CA LEU A 114 -7.81 -4.63 -19.46
C LEU A 114 -6.42 -4.87 -20.04
N GLU A 115 -5.72 -5.90 -19.56
CA GLU A 115 -4.47 -6.38 -20.14
C GLU A 115 -4.73 -6.92 -21.58
N GLU A 116 -4.05 -6.35 -22.56
CA GLU A 116 -4.10 -6.80 -23.96
C GLU A 116 -2.92 -7.72 -24.27
N ASN A 117 -1.71 -7.33 -23.89
CA ASN A 117 -0.47 -8.06 -24.09
C ASN A 117 0.63 -7.48 -23.16
N GLU A 118 1.85 -7.99 -23.27
CA GLU A 118 2.99 -7.55 -22.43
C GLU A 118 3.41 -6.07 -22.68
N GLU A 119 3.16 -5.54 -23.87
CA GLU A 119 3.49 -4.15 -24.22
C GLU A 119 2.40 -3.19 -23.73
N ASN A 120 1.15 -3.65 -23.66
CA ASN A 120 0.02 -2.90 -23.14
C ASN A 120 -0.60 -3.63 -21.92
N PRO A 121 0.07 -3.60 -20.76
CA PRO A 121 -0.39 -4.27 -19.57
C PRO A 121 -1.59 -3.55 -18.94
N GLY A 122 -2.37 -4.32 -18.22
CA GLY A 122 -3.57 -3.86 -17.52
C GLY A 122 -3.98 -4.84 -16.43
N LEU A 123 -5.21 -4.75 -15.99
CA LEU A 123 -5.81 -5.77 -15.14
C LEU A 123 -6.11 -7.01 -15.97
N ARG A 124 -5.75 -8.18 -15.46
CA ARG A 124 -6.10 -9.44 -16.08
C ARG A 124 -7.63 -9.66 -16.06
N LYS A 125 -8.16 -10.43 -16.99
CA LYS A 125 -9.61 -10.74 -17.05
C LYS A 125 -10.21 -11.14 -15.69
N PRO A 126 -9.60 -12.08 -14.92
CA PRO A 126 -10.14 -12.43 -13.60
C PRO A 126 -10.10 -11.28 -12.58
N GLN A 127 -9.07 -10.43 -12.62
CA GLN A 127 -8.97 -9.26 -11.74
C GLN A 127 -10.06 -8.23 -12.05
N LEU A 128 -10.24 -7.92 -13.33
CA LEU A 128 -11.26 -6.95 -13.76
C LEU A 128 -12.68 -7.46 -13.48
N GLY A 129 -12.95 -8.74 -13.76
CA GLY A 129 -14.24 -9.35 -13.43
C GLY A 129 -14.55 -9.36 -11.95
N ALA A 130 -13.57 -9.72 -11.11
CA ALA A 130 -13.69 -9.66 -9.65
C ALA A 130 -13.89 -8.23 -9.14
N LEU A 131 -13.17 -7.26 -9.72
CA LEU A 131 -13.33 -5.84 -9.36
C LEU A 131 -14.75 -5.35 -9.64
N HIS A 132 -15.32 -5.61 -10.81
CA HIS A 132 -16.69 -5.21 -11.13
C HIS A 132 -17.70 -5.84 -10.17
N ALA A 133 -17.55 -7.14 -9.86
CA ALA A 133 -18.42 -7.81 -8.88
C ALA A 133 -18.31 -7.17 -7.48
N LEU A 134 -17.09 -6.83 -7.05
CA LEU A 134 -16.84 -6.14 -5.77
C LEU A 134 -17.48 -4.76 -5.73
N LEU A 135 -17.26 -3.93 -6.73
CA LEU A 135 -17.81 -2.57 -6.79
C LEU A 135 -19.34 -2.61 -6.79
N SER A 136 -19.95 -3.54 -7.56
CA SER A 136 -21.40 -3.75 -7.54
C SER A 136 -21.91 -4.18 -6.17
N HIS A 137 -21.21 -5.10 -5.50
CA HIS A 137 -21.57 -5.55 -4.15
C HIS A 137 -21.44 -4.41 -3.13
N MET A 138 -20.39 -3.59 -3.19
CA MET A 138 -20.15 -2.48 -2.26
C MET A 138 -21.22 -1.37 -2.34
N LEU A 139 -21.92 -1.23 -3.46
CA LEU A 139 -23.01 -0.26 -3.61
C LEU A 139 -24.27 -0.64 -2.81
N ALA A 140 -24.53 -1.95 -2.66
CA ALA A 140 -25.71 -2.44 -1.94
C ALA A 140 -25.37 -3.74 -1.16
N PRO A 141 -24.45 -3.67 -0.18
CA PRO A 141 -24.00 -4.87 0.51
C PRO A 141 -25.06 -5.33 1.52
N THR A 142 -25.48 -6.59 1.42
CA THR A 142 -26.42 -7.22 2.35
C THR A 142 -25.83 -8.30 3.22
N GLU A 143 -24.73 -8.91 2.76
CA GLU A 143 -24.05 -10.04 3.41
C GLU A 143 -22.55 -10.02 3.12
N ALA A 144 -21.79 -10.91 3.74
CA ALA A 144 -20.37 -11.07 3.44
C ALA A 144 -20.14 -11.54 2.00
N ALA A 145 -19.18 -10.94 1.30
CA ALA A 145 -18.80 -11.31 -0.06
C ALA A 145 -17.61 -12.26 -0.07
N THR A 146 -17.62 -13.21 -1.02
CA THR A 146 -16.47 -14.08 -1.28
C THR A 146 -16.06 -13.95 -2.75
N VAL A 147 -14.77 -13.66 -2.96
CA VAL A 147 -14.11 -13.60 -4.26
C VAL A 147 -13.15 -14.79 -4.35
N VAL A 148 -13.42 -15.70 -5.27
CA VAL A 148 -12.60 -16.88 -5.50
C VAL A 148 -11.69 -16.62 -6.69
N LEU A 149 -10.39 -16.48 -6.39
CA LEU A 149 -9.32 -16.25 -7.36
C LEU A 149 -8.18 -17.22 -7.07
N PRO A 150 -7.86 -18.15 -7.97
CA PRO A 150 -6.74 -19.07 -7.81
C PRO A 150 -5.43 -18.35 -7.49
N THR A 151 -4.48 -19.06 -6.88
CA THR A 151 -3.14 -18.54 -6.62
C THR A 151 -2.48 -18.08 -7.91
N GLY A 152 -1.82 -16.92 -7.88
CA GLY A 152 -1.16 -16.34 -9.06
C GLY A 152 -2.07 -15.53 -10.00
N THR A 153 -3.39 -15.48 -9.79
CA THR A 153 -4.32 -14.69 -10.61
C THR A 153 -4.37 -13.20 -10.21
N GLY A 154 -3.72 -12.82 -9.10
CA GLY A 154 -3.59 -11.43 -8.68
C GLY A 154 -4.64 -10.96 -7.67
N LYS A 155 -4.93 -11.75 -6.63
CA LYS A 155 -5.81 -11.37 -5.52
C LYS A 155 -5.44 -9.99 -4.92
N THR A 156 -4.15 -9.78 -4.68
CA THR A 156 -3.67 -8.52 -4.08
C THR A 156 -3.94 -7.32 -4.97
N GLU A 157 -3.68 -7.42 -6.27
CA GLU A 157 -3.96 -6.36 -7.23
C GLU A 157 -5.47 -6.07 -7.32
N THR A 158 -6.31 -7.10 -7.16
CA THR A 158 -7.77 -6.93 -7.07
C THR A 158 -8.18 -6.18 -5.80
N MET A 159 -7.58 -6.48 -4.63
CA MET A 159 -7.80 -5.73 -3.39
C MET A 159 -7.40 -4.26 -3.52
N LEU A 160 -6.22 -4.00 -4.10
CA LEU A 160 -5.70 -2.65 -4.35
C LEU A 160 -6.62 -1.87 -5.31
N SER A 161 -7.08 -2.54 -6.36
CA SER A 161 -8.03 -1.96 -7.31
C SER A 161 -9.37 -1.63 -6.66
N ALA A 162 -9.90 -2.52 -5.80
CA ALA A 162 -11.13 -2.27 -5.06
C ALA A 162 -10.97 -1.11 -4.06
N LEU A 163 -9.81 -0.99 -3.41
CA LEU A 163 -9.51 0.13 -2.50
C LEU A 163 -9.60 1.47 -3.23
N VAL A 164 -8.94 1.60 -4.39
CA VAL A 164 -8.83 2.87 -5.13
C VAL A 164 -10.12 3.15 -5.92
N ALA A 165 -10.58 2.20 -6.75
CA ALA A 165 -11.78 2.38 -7.57
C ALA A 165 -13.05 2.53 -6.74
N GLY A 166 -13.15 1.80 -5.63
CA GLY A 166 -14.25 1.91 -4.67
C GLY A 166 -14.13 3.09 -3.71
N ARG A 167 -13.01 3.82 -3.73
CA ARG A 167 -12.72 4.93 -2.80
C ARG A 167 -13.06 4.53 -1.34
N CYS A 168 -12.62 3.34 -0.94
CA CYS A 168 -12.93 2.81 0.39
C CYS A 168 -12.39 3.76 1.47
N ASN A 169 -13.24 4.17 2.38
CA ASN A 169 -12.88 5.19 3.38
C ASN A 169 -11.76 4.70 4.30
N ARG A 170 -11.95 3.53 4.91
CA ARG A 170 -10.92 2.91 5.76
C ARG A 170 -11.05 1.40 5.68
N VAL A 171 -9.98 0.73 5.31
CA VAL A 171 -9.96 -0.72 5.09
C VAL A 171 -9.12 -1.43 6.14
N LEU A 172 -9.68 -2.45 6.77
CA LEU A 172 -8.92 -3.44 7.54
C LEU A 172 -8.56 -4.59 6.61
N VAL A 173 -7.28 -4.94 6.53
CA VAL A 173 -6.81 -6.14 5.82
C VAL A 173 -6.30 -7.14 6.84
N THR A 174 -6.92 -8.31 6.89
CA THR A 174 -6.50 -9.38 7.79
C THR A 174 -5.88 -10.54 7.03
N VAL A 175 -4.81 -11.07 7.58
CA VAL A 175 -4.02 -12.16 6.99
C VAL A 175 -3.75 -13.27 8.01
N PRO A 176 -3.52 -14.52 7.56
CA PRO A 176 -3.27 -15.63 8.50
C PRO A 176 -1.88 -15.61 9.13
N THR A 177 -0.86 -15.01 8.49
CA THR A 177 0.54 -15.08 8.95
C THR A 177 1.26 -13.73 8.95
N ASN A 178 2.31 -13.64 9.78
CA ASN A 178 3.17 -12.45 9.84
C ASN A 178 3.93 -12.19 8.52
N ALA A 179 4.30 -13.25 7.80
CA ALA A 179 4.97 -13.13 6.50
C ALA A 179 4.06 -12.46 5.47
N LEU A 180 2.81 -12.92 5.37
CA LEU A 180 1.80 -12.32 4.48
C LEU A 180 1.47 -10.87 4.88
N ARG A 181 1.43 -10.56 6.19
CA ARG A 181 1.25 -9.19 6.68
C ARG A 181 2.32 -8.24 6.11
N GLY A 182 3.59 -8.61 6.22
CA GLY A 182 4.70 -7.81 5.67
C GLY A 182 4.64 -7.69 4.15
N GLN A 183 4.28 -8.77 3.46
CA GLN A 183 4.15 -8.77 2.00
C GLN A 183 3.01 -7.84 1.54
N LEU A 184 1.82 -7.92 2.14
CA LEU A 184 0.71 -7.05 1.81
C LEU A 184 1.00 -5.60 2.19
N PHE A 185 1.61 -5.34 3.35
CA PHE A 185 2.03 -4.00 3.72
C PHE A 185 2.89 -3.35 2.63
N ASN A 186 3.89 -4.06 2.10
CA ASN A 186 4.73 -3.58 1.02
C ASN A 186 3.97 -3.33 -0.28
N LYS A 187 2.95 -4.14 -0.58
CA LYS A 187 2.10 -3.97 -1.77
C LYS A 187 1.14 -2.79 -1.61
N PHE A 188 0.48 -2.66 -0.47
CA PHE A 188 -0.48 -1.59 -0.23
C PHE A 188 0.18 -0.21 -0.20
N LYS A 189 1.34 -0.06 0.45
CA LYS A 189 2.03 1.24 0.55
C LYS A 189 2.44 1.84 -0.80
N THR A 190 2.60 1.01 -1.84
CA THR A 190 3.01 1.44 -3.19
C THR A 190 1.89 1.32 -4.22
N LEU A 191 0.70 0.82 -3.85
CA LEU A 191 -0.35 0.39 -4.76
C LEU A 191 0.11 -0.70 -5.75
N GLY A 192 1.13 -1.48 -5.38
CA GLY A 192 1.67 -2.56 -6.20
C GLY A 192 2.08 -2.10 -7.58
N VAL A 193 1.58 -2.79 -8.61
CA VAL A 193 1.85 -2.44 -10.02
C VAL A 193 0.91 -1.37 -10.57
N LEU A 194 -0.21 -1.07 -9.90
CA LEU A 194 -1.30 -0.25 -10.46
C LEU A 194 -0.86 1.17 -10.81
N LYS A 195 0.10 1.73 -10.07
CA LYS A 195 0.60 3.09 -10.26
C LYS A 195 1.99 3.14 -10.93
N THR A 196 2.49 2.03 -11.43
CA THR A 196 3.76 2.03 -12.14
C THR A 196 3.58 2.62 -13.56
N PRO A 197 4.61 3.29 -14.12
CA PRO A 197 4.53 3.89 -15.46
C PRO A 197 4.16 2.91 -16.58
N LYS A 198 4.42 1.63 -16.39
CA LYS A 198 4.07 0.59 -17.37
C LYS A 198 2.58 0.27 -17.37
N PHE A 199 1.93 0.24 -16.19
CA PHE A 199 0.53 -0.16 -16.06
C PHE A 199 -0.43 1.01 -16.15
N GLU A 200 -0.15 2.11 -15.46
CA GLU A 200 -0.96 3.33 -15.45
C GLU A 200 -2.46 3.08 -15.20
N ILE A 201 -2.76 2.14 -14.28
CA ILE A 201 -4.14 1.85 -13.87
C ILE A 201 -4.60 2.91 -12.87
N VAL A 202 -3.68 3.46 -12.10
CA VAL A 202 -3.91 4.59 -11.20
C VAL A 202 -3.01 5.75 -11.64
N ASP A 203 -3.59 6.91 -11.84
CA ASP A 203 -2.88 8.11 -12.27
C ASP A 203 -1.74 8.48 -11.32
N LYS A 204 -0.70 9.09 -11.89
CA LYS A 204 0.48 9.54 -11.13
C LYS A 204 0.14 10.60 -10.07
N GLU A 205 -0.90 11.41 -10.29
CA GLU A 205 -1.38 12.45 -9.37
C GLU A 205 -2.20 11.89 -8.19
N ALA A 206 -2.72 10.67 -8.29
CA ALA A 206 -3.37 10.00 -7.17
C ALA A 206 -2.35 9.78 -6.05
N LEU A 207 -2.69 10.14 -4.83
CA LEU A 207 -1.79 9.95 -3.68
C LEU A 207 -1.71 8.47 -3.28
N TYR A 208 -0.57 8.09 -2.70
CA TYR A 208 -0.42 6.76 -2.10
C TYR A 208 -1.18 6.69 -0.77
N PRO A 209 -1.77 5.53 -0.44
CA PRO A 209 -2.48 5.36 0.82
C PRO A 209 -1.55 5.47 2.03
N ILE A 210 -2.10 5.95 3.13
CA ILE A 210 -1.47 5.86 4.44
C ILE A 210 -1.78 4.47 4.98
N VAL A 211 -0.74 3.65 5.16
CA VAL A 211 -0.89 2.25 5.55
C VAL A 211 -0.34 2.02 6.95
N GLY A 212 -1.19 1.53 7.84
CA GLY A 212 -0.84 1.07 9.17
C GLY A 212 -0.52 -0.43 9.17
N MET A 213 0.56 -0.84 9.84
CA MET A 213 0.83 -2.25 10.13
C MET A 213 0.83 -2.45 11.64
N ILE A 214 -0.10 -3.28 12.13
CA ILE A 214 -0.19 -3.62 13.54
C ILE A 214 0.47 -4.98 13.75
N THR A 215 1.50 -5.01 14.62
CA THR A 215 2.27 -6.22 14.94
C THR A 215 2.15 -6.66 16.39
N SER A 216 1.62 -5.79 17.26
CA SER A 216 1.45 -6.03 18.69
C SER A 216 0.25 -5.27 19.22
N ALA A 217 -0.25 -5.72 20.39
CA ALA A 217 -1.32 -5.03 21.11
C ALA A 217 -0.91 -3.57 21.47
N PHE A 218 -1.91 -2.71 21.63
CA PHE A 218 -1.78 -1.37 22.16
C PHE A 218 -2.02 -1.38 23.69
N GLU A 219 -1.54 -0.36 24.38
CA GLU A 219 -1.75 -0.23 25.82
C GLU A 219 -3.22 0.09 26.14
N GLY A 220 -3.93 0.80 25.24
CA GLY A 220 -5.33 1.17 25.43
C GLY A 220 -6.09 1.35 24.13
N ALA A 221 -7.42 1.41 24.25
CA ALA A 221 -8.33 1.58 23.10
C ALA A 221 -8.13 2.93 22.39
N ASP A 222 -7.85 4.00 23.13
CA ASP A 222 -7.64 5.33 22.54
C ASP A 222 -6.38 5.39 21.68
N GLN A 223 -5.29 4.71 22.09
CA GLN A 223 -4.06 4.64 21.29
C GLN A 223 -4.32 3.88 19.97
N LEU A 224 -5.04 2.76 20.04
CA LEU A 224 -5.44 2.00 18.85
C LEU A 224 -6.33 2.84 17.93
N LYS A 225 -7.32 3.54 18.49
CA LYS A 225 -8.22 4.42 17.73
C LYS A 225 -7.44 5.53 17.02
N ASN A 226 -6.58 6.24 17.73
CA ASN A 226 -5.73 7.30 17.17
C ASN A 226 -4.80 6.77 16.07
N PHE A 227 -4.28 5.54 16.21
CA PHE A 227 -3.48 4.90 15.18
C PHE A 227 -4.31 4.61 13.92
N ILE A 228 -5.49 4.02 14.08
CA ILE A 228 -6.38 3.66 12.95
C ILE A 228 -6.85 4.92 12.21
N GLU A 229 -7.20 5.99 12.93
CA GLU A 229 -7.71 7.24 12.35
C GLU A 229 -6.70 7.94 11.44
N GLN A 230 -5.41 7.68 11.61
CA GLN A 230 -4.35 8.20 10.76
C GLN A 230 -4.15 7.39 9.46
N CYS A 231 -4.88 6.28 9.25
CA CYS A 231 -4.64 5.35 8.16
C CYS A 231 -5.83 5.27 7.19
N ASN A 232 -5.54 5.05 5.90
CA ASN A 232 -6.52 4.58 4.92
C ASN A 232 -6.67 3.07 4.97
N VAL A 233 -5.56 2.35 5.25
CA VAL A 233 -5.53 0.90 5.31
C VAL A 233 -4.78 0.47 6.57
N VAL A 234 -5.31 -0.49 7.29
CA VAL A 234 -4.62 -1.13 8.42
C VAL A 234 -4.48 -2.61 8.11
N ILE A 235 -3.25 -3.13 8.23
CA ILE A 235 -2.94 -4.54 7.96
C ILE A 235 -2.49 -5.20 9.25
N THR A 236 -3.15 -6.32 9.61
CA THR A 236 -2.84 -7.09 10.82
C THR A 236 -3.19 -8.56 10.64
N THR A 237 -2.89 -9.38 11.62
CA THR A 237 -3.35 -10.78 11.67
C THR A 237 -4.62 -10.88 12.51
N MET A 238 -5.49 -11.85 12.18
CA MET A 238 -6.68 -12.13 13.00
C MET A 238 -6.32 -12.43 14.45
N GLN A 239 -5.20 -13.13 14.67
CA GLN A 239 -4.75 -13.49 16.02
C GLN A 239 -4.53 -12.26 16.91
N ILE A 240 -4.01 -11.15 16.35
CA ILE A 240 -3.82 -9.91 17.10
C ILE A 240 -5.16 -9.32 17.51
N ILE A 241 -6.16 -9.33 16.63
CA ILE A 241 -7.51 -8.83 16.94
C ILE A 241 -8.17 -9.72 17.99
N ASP A 242 -8.13 -11.03 17.80
CA ASP A 242 -8.78 -12.00 18.72
C ASP A 242 -8.16 -12.00 20.12
N SER A 243 -6.85 -11.73 20.24
CA SER A 243 -6.14 -11.65 21.52
C SER A 243 -6.23 -10.27 22.19
N ALA A 244 -6.74 -9.26 21.50
CA ALA A 244 -6.88 -7.92 22.06
C ALA A 244 -7.98 -7.89 23.15
N PRO A 245 -7.88 -6.97 24.13
CA PRO A 245 -8.98 -6.71 25.05
C PRO A 245 -10.28 -6.31 24.33
N GLU A 246 -11.42 -6.59 24.94
CA GLU A 246 -12.74 -6.36 24.34
C GLU A 246 -12.94 -4.92 23.87
N GLU A 247 -12.47 -3.95 24.64
CA GLU A 247 -12.52 -2.52 24.26
C GLU A 247 -11.77 -2.25 22.95
N GLN A 248 -10.59 -2.84 22.76
CA GLN A 248 -9.84 -2.69 21.51
C GLN A 248 -10.50 -3.45 20.35
N GLN A 249 -11.12 -4.62 20.63
CA GLN A 249 -11.89 -5.33 19.62
C GLN A 249 -13.07 -4.49 19.10
N ASN A 250 -13.75 -3.77 19.99
CA ASN A 250 -14.84 -2.86 19.64
C ASN A 250 -14.33 -1.70 18.78
N VAL A 251 -13.11 -1.18 19.03
CA VAL A 251 -12.47 -0.19 18.16
C VAL A 251 -12.24 -0.75 16.77
N PHE A 252 -11.71 -1.97 16.64
CA PHE A 252 -11.55 -2.61 15.33
C PHE A 252 -12.89 -2.72 14.58
N VAL A 253 -13.94 -3.17 15.24
CA VAL A 253 -15.27 -3.36 14.62
C VAL A 253 -15.87 -2.05 14.13
N SER A 254 -15.72 -0.96 14.88
CA SER A 254 -16.38 0.32 14.61
C SER A 254 -15.58 1.26 13.69
N SER A 255 -14.29 0.97 13.43
CA SER A 255 -13.40 1.94 12.78
C SER A 255 -13.26 1.77 11.27
N PHE A 256 -13.74 0.69 10.67
CA PHE A 256 -13.52 0.37 9.26
C PHE A 256 -14.81 0.34 8.45
N SER A 257 -14.76 0.85 7.23
CA SER A 257 -15.86 0.74 6.27
C SER A 257 -15.89 -0.64 5.58
N ASN A 258 -14.72 -1.24 5.40
CA ASN A 258 -14.56 -2.54 4.74
C ASN A 258 -13.50 -3.38 5.45
N VAL A 259 -13.70 -4.69 5.45
CA VAL A 259 -12.75 -5.66 5.99
C VAL A 259 -12.40 -6.66 4.90
N PHE A 260 -11.16 -6.62 4.42
CA PHE A 260 -10.63 -7.56 3.44
C PHE A 260 -9.92 -8.69 4.17
N VAL A 261 -10.34 -9.90 3.93
CA VAL A 261 -9.79 -11.11 4.54
C VAL A 261 -9.05 -11.90 3.48
N ASP A 262 -7.72 -11.89 3.55
CA ASP A 262 -6.90 -12.65 2.61
C ASP A 262 -6.70 -14.09 3.07
N GLU A 263 -6.65 -15.00 2.08
CA GLU A 263 -6.50 -16.45 2.29
C GLU A 263 -7.52 -17.04 3.29
N ALA A 264 -8.79 -16.63 3.14
CA ALA A 264 -9.87 -16.99 4.06
C ALA A 264 -10.03 -18.51 4.28
N HIS A 265 -9.58 -19.34 3.34
CA HIS A 265 -9.63 -20.81 3.45
C HIS A 265 -8.65 -21.40 4.49
N HIS A 266 -7.61 -20.66 4.88
CA HIS A 266 -6.66 -21.09 5.92
C HIS A 266 -7.18 -20.87 7.34
N ILE A 267 -8.33 -20.23 7.51
CA ILE A 267 -8.82 -19.85 8.81
C ILE A 267 -9.58 -21.02 9.45
N VAL A 268 -9.22 -21.36 10.69
CA VAL A 268 -9.93 -22.37 11.47
C VAL A 268 -11.38 -21.91 11.71
N ALA A 269 -12.34 -22.81 11.54
CA ALA A 269 -13.78 -22.52 11.62
C ALA A 269 -14.21 -21.75 12.87
N THR A 270 -13.67 -22.11 14.02
CA THR A 270 -14.00 -21.47 15.31
C THR A 270 -13.47 -20.04 15.40
N SER A 271 -12.23 -19.80 14.96
CA SER A 271 -11.62 -18.47 14.95
C SER A 271 -12.30 -17.57 13.92
N TRP A 272 -12.69 -18.13 12.76
CA TRP A 272 -13.43 -17.40 11.75
C TRP A 272 -14.79 -16.91 12.25
N ARG A 273 -15.60 -17.81 12.83
CA ARG A 273 -16.91 -17.41 13.37
C ARG A 273 -16.75 -16.34 14.44
N LYS A 274 -15.83 -16.56 15.38
CA LYS A 274 -15.57 -15.58 16.44
C LYS A 274 -15.15 -14.21 15.90
N PHE A 275 -14.39 -14.17 14.81
CA PHE A 275 -13.99 -12.94 14.14
C PHE A 275 -15.15 -12.35 13.32
N SER A 276 -15.77 -13.13 12.44
CA SER A 276 -16.79 -12.66 11.51
C SER A 276 -18.06 -12.20 12.20
N ASP A 277 -18.43 -12.84 13.33
CA ASP A 277 -19.63 -12.48 14.11
C ASP A 277 -19.51 -11.11 14.80
N ARG A 278 -18.30 -10.56 14.91
CA ARG A 278 -18.05 -9.24 15.49
C ARG A 278 -18.25 -8.10 14.50
N PHE A 279 -17.93 -8.34 13.21
CA PHE A 279 -18.03 -7.31 12.18
C PHE A 279 -19.40 -7.34 11.51
N PRO A 280 -19.96 -6.18 11.15
CA PRO A 280 -21.14 -6.14 10.29
C PRO A 280 -20.87 -6.94 9.01
N ARG A 281 -21.70 -7.95 8.74
CA ARG A 281 -21.44 -8.91 7.66
C ARG A 281 -21.27 -8.24 6.29
N HIS A 282 -21.98 -7.17 6.05
CA HIS A 282 -21.89 -6.40 4.80
C HIS A 282 -20.53 -5.70 4.57
N GLN A 283 -19.71 -5.56 5.61
CA GLN A 283 -18.37 -4.99 5.48
C GLN A 283 -17.30 -6.04 5.11
N LEU A 284 -17.62 -7.34 5.24
CA LEU A 284 -16.68 -8.42 5.06
C LEU A 284 -16.55 -8.83 3.59
N VAL A 285 -15.33 -8.79 3.09
CA VAL A 285 -14.94 -9.28 1.76
C VAL A 285 -13.83 -10.31 1.92
N GLN A 286 -14.10 -11.55 1.55
CA GLN A 286 -13.18 -12.68 1.63
C GLN A 286 -12.51 -12.90 0.28
N PHE A 287 -11.18 -12.98 0.28
CA PHE A 287 -10.39 -13.35 -0.88
C PHE A 287 -9.76 -14.73 -0.63
N THR A 288 -9.93 -15.64 -1.58
CA THR A 288 -9.49 -17.01 -1.40
C THR A 288 -9.13 -17.67 -2.73
N ALA A 289 -8.25 -18.67 -2.68
CA ALA A 289 -7.96 -19.49 -3.84
C ALA A 289 -9.04 -20.56 -4.10
N THR A 290 -9.76 -20.96 -3.07
CA THR A 290 -10.79 -22.01 -3.14
C THR A 290 -12.06 -21.58 -2.39
N PRO A 291 -13.26 -22.00 -2.83
CA PRO A 291 -14.50 -21.69 -2.14
C PRO A 291 -14.74 -22.53 -0.88
N PHE A 292 -13.81 -23.40 -0.55
CA PHE A 292 -13.89 -24.32 0.58
C PHE A 292 -12.76 -24.03 1.57
N ARG A 293 -13.05 -24.17 2.85
CA ARG A 293 -12.06 -24.15 3.92
C ARG A 293 -11.28 -25.48 3.98
N ASN A 294 -10.19 -25.49 4.72
CA ASN A 294 -9.36 -26.68 4.91
C ASN A 294 -10.13 -27.86 5.57
N ASP A 295 -11.25 -27.60 6.25
CA ASP A 295 -12.16 -28.60 6.82
C ASP A 295 -13.23 -29.11 5.82
N GLY A 296 -13.15 -28.71 4.55
CA GLY A 296 -14.07 -29.09 3.50
C GLY A 296 -15.41 -28.35 3.50
N GLN A 297 -15.67 -27.47 4.46
CA GLN A 297 -16.90 -26.68 4.52
C GLN A 297 -16.79 -25.48 3.58
N ARG A 298 -17.92 -25.03 3.04
CA ARG A 298 -17.97 -23.79 2.26
C ARG A 298 -17.65 -22.58 3.15
N LEU A 299 -16.98 -21.60 2.56
CA LEU A 299 -16.83 -20.30 3.16
C LEU A 299 -18.21 -19.66 3.36
N ASP A 300 -18.37 -18.98 4.45
CA ASP A 300 -19.59 -18.27 4.81
C ASP A 300 -19.72 -17.00 3.94
N GLY A 301 -20.96 -16.64 3.56
CA GLY A 301 -21.22 -15.47 2.71
C GLY A 301 -21.49 -15.83 1.24
N LYS A 302 -21.78 -14.81 0.44
CA LYS A 302 -22.12 -14.94 -0.98
C LYS A 302 -20.87 -14.96 -1.85
N ILE A 303 -20.72 -16.00 -2.66
CA ILE A 303 -19.71 -15.97 -3.72
C ILE A 303 -20.20 -15.00 -4.80
N ILE A 304 -19.57 -13.83 -4.86
CA ILE A 304 -19.89 -12.78 -5.85
C ILE A 304 -19.07 -12.92 -7.12
N PHE A 305 -17.93 -13.58 -7.06
CA PHE A 305 -17.08 -13.89 -8.19
C PHE A 305 -16.33 -15.21 -7.97
N ASN A 306 -16.31 -16.05 -8.98
CA ASN A 306 -15.57 -17.31 -8.99
C ASN A 306 -14.90 -17.50 -10.34
N TYR A 307 -13.57 -17.50 -10.36
CA TYR A 307 -12.80 -17.78 -11.55
C TYR A 307 -12.35 -19.25 -11.52
N PRO A 308 -12.85 -20.11 -12.40
CA PRO A 308 -12.42 -21.51 -12.46
C PRO A 308 -10.98 -21.62 -12.95
N LEU A 309 -10.27 -22.64 -12.45
CA LEU A 309 -8.97 -23.06 -12.98
C LEU A 309 -9.11 -23.69 -14.36
#